data_92c2402570aa00f53414cdc7029b2fb2
#
_entry.id   92c2402570aa00f53414cdc7029b2fb2
#
_cell.length_a   1.000
_cell.length_b   1.000
_cell.length_c   1.000
_cell.angle_alpha   90.00
_cell.angle_beta   90.00
_cell.angle_gamma   90.00
#
_symmetry.space_group_name_H-M   'P 1'
#
loop_
_entity.id
_entity.type
_entity.pdbx_description
1 polymer ?
#
loop_
_entity_poly.entity_id
_entity_poly.type
_entity_poly.pdbx_seq_one_letter_code
_entity_poly.pdbx_strand_id
1 'polypeptide(L)'
;MKGLMLMDKIKLSELKVETIIGIWEWEQRNPQTISIDLEMSTDISAAAKSDSIHDALDYKAISKRIKQYSKDNHFQLIETLAENLAQIILEEFKVEWVKLSVSKPYAIRDSKNVGLTIERKRNE
;
A
#
# COMPACT_ATOMS: atom_id res chain seq x y z
N MET A 1 -1.70 7.75 26.61
CA MET A 1 -1.85 8.55 25.40
C MET A 1 -1.27 7.81 24.19
N LYS A 2 -2.14 7.39 23.32
CA LYS A 2 -1.71 6.52 22.23
C LYS A 2 -1.09 7.25 21.04
N GLY A 3 -1.46 8.49 20.80
CA GLY A 3 -0.97 9.25 19.66
C GLY A 3 0.52 9.53 19.65
N LEU A 4 1.18 9.41 20.78
CA LEU A 4 2.59 9.65 20.91
C LEU A 4 3.40 8.39 21.13
N MET A 5 2.77 7.22 21.07
CA MET A 5 3.49 5.98 21.28
C MET A 5 4.42 5.68 20.11
N LEU A 6 5.58 5.18 20.46
CA LEU A 6 6.50 4.67 19.46
C LEU A 6 5.91 3.39 18.86
N MET A 7 6.10 3.25 17.57
CA MET A 7 5.61 2.07 16.84
C MET A 7 6.77 1.44 16.10
N ASP A 8 6.81 0.12 16.14
CA ASP A 8 7.65 -0.59 15.19
C ASP A 8 6.95 -0.54 13.84
N LYS A 9 7.71 -0.48 12.78
CA LYS A 9 7.16 -0.36 11.43
C LYS A 9 7.87 -1.30 10.48
N ILE A 10 7.09 -2.00 9.69
CA ILE A 10 7.61 -2.72 8.52
C ILE A 10 7.42 -1.80 7.32
N LYS A 11 8.47 -1.65 6.54
CA LYS A 11 8.45 -0.82 5.33
C LYS A 11 8.59 -1.69 4.09
N LEU A 12 7.78 -1.40 3.10
CA LEU A 12 7.88 -2.03 1.78
C LEU A 12 8.03 -0.90 0.77
N SER A 13 9.18 -0.84 0.12
CA SER A 13 9.55 0.29 -0.74
C SER A 13 9.50 -0.07 -2.20
N GLU A 14 8.94 0.84 -3.01
CA GLU A 14 8.89 0.73 -4.46
C GLU A 14 8.36 -0.60 -4.97
N LEU A 15 7.25 -1.06 -4.37
CA LEU A 15 6.56 -2.23 -4.88
C LEU A 15 5.91 -1.87 -6.22
N LYS A 16 6.37 -2.50 -7.28
CA LYS A 16 5.82 -2.26 -8.62
C LYS A 16 4.59 -3.12 -8.82
N VAL A 17 3.50 -2.51 -9.21
CA VAL A 17 2.26 -3.23 -9.50
C VAL A 17 1.71 -2.77 -10.84
N GLU A 18 1.04 -3.69 -11.53
CA GLU A 18 0.35 -3.37 -12.77
C GLU A 18 -1.13 -3.16 -12.49
N THR A 19 -1.70 -2.12 -13.08
CA THR A 19 -3.12 -1.83 -12.92
C THR A 19 -3.62 -0.98 -14.08
N ILE A 20 -4.92 -1.02 -14.30
CA ILE A 20 -5.59 -0.12 -15.24
C ILE A 20 -5.98 1.11 -14.42
N ILE A 21 -5.38 2.25 -14.73
CA ILE A 21 -5.59 3.47 -13.94
C ILE A 21 -5.43 4.72 -14.79
N GLY A 22 -6.38 5.63 -14.68
CA GLY A 22 -6.38 6.91 -15.35
C GLY A 22 -7.73 7.25 -15.95
N ILE A 23 -7.91 8.54 -16.27
CA ILE A 23 -9.19 9.04 -16.79
C ILE A 23 -9.29 8.95 -18.31
N TRP A 24 -8.15 8.75 -18.98
CA TRP A 24 -8.12 8.73 -20.43
C TRP A 24 -8.50 7.36 -20.98
N GLU A 25 -9.14 7.34 -22.14
CA GLU A 25 -9.57 6.09 -22.76
C GLU A 25 -8.41 5.12 -23.00
N TRP A 26 -7.28 5.62 -23.47
CA TRP A 26 -6.11 4.77 -23.68
C TRP A 26 -5.58 4.17 -22.38
N GLU A 27 -5.72 4.90 -21.27
CA GLU A 27 -5.32 4.39 -19.95
C GLU A 27 -6.23 3.26 -19.49
N GLN A 28 -7.51 3.35 -19.80
CA GLN A 28 -8.47 2.29 -19.46
C GLN A 28 -8.31 1.04 -20.30
N ARG A 29 -7.55 1.11 -21.36
CA ARG A 29 -7.29 -0.04 -22.25
C ARG A 29 -5.93 -0.67 -22.04
N ASN A 30 -5.04 -0.03 -21.31
CA ASN A 30 -3.66 -0.49 -21.20
C ASN A 30 -3.19 -0.47 -19.75
N PRO A 31 -2.70 -1.61 -19.23
CA PRO A 31 -2.11 -1.64 -17.90
C PRO A 31 -0.91 -0.73 -17.81
N GLN A 32 -0.74 -0.12 -16.66
CA GLN A 32 0.42 0.71 -16.34
C GLN A 32 1.07 0.16 -15.09
N THR A 33 2.39 0.35 -15.00
CA THR A 33 3.14 0.01 -13.80
C THR A 33 3.18 1.23 -12.90
N ILE A 34 2.70 1.07 -11.67
CA ILE A 34 2.78 2.11 -10.65
C ILE A 34 3.67 1.62 -9.52
N SER A 35 4.10 2.54 -8.67
CA SER A 35 4.96 2.23 -7.54
C SER A 35 4.22 2.49 -6.24
N ILE A 36 4.31 1.56 -5.30
CA ILE A 36 3.65 1.67 -4.01
C ILE A 36 4.68 1.56 -2.91
N ASP A 37 4.62 2.48 -1.95
CA ASP A 37 5.43 2.46 -0.74
C ASP A 37 4.52 2.32 0.46
N LEU A 38 4.90 1.48 1.39
CA LEU A 38 4.12 1.19 2.59
C LEU A 38 4.99 1.30 3.84
N GLU A 39 4.40 1.89 4.89
CA GLU A 39 4.89 1.72 6.25
C GLU A 39 3.71 1.21 7.05
N MET A 40 3.90 0.12 7.76
CA MET A 40 2.84 -0.54 8.52
C MET A 40 3.27 -0.75 9.96
N SER A 41 2.42 -0.34 10.89
CA SER A 41 2.70 -0.54 12.30
C SER A 41 2.54 -2.02 12.65
N THR A 42 3.43 -2.50 13.49
CA THR A 42 3.36 -3.87 14.00
C THR A 42 4.21 -3.95 15.27
N ASP A 43 3.76 -4.78 16.22
CA ASP A 43 4.56 -5.06 17.41
C ASP A 43 5.42 -6.28 17.08
N ILE A 44 6.72 -6.08 16.96
CA ILE A 44 7.63 -7.16 16.57
C ILE A 44 8.10 -8.03 17.73
N SER A 45 7.65 -7.76 18.96
CA SER A 45 8.20 -8.40 20.16
C SER A 45 8.14 -9.93 20.09
N ALA A 46 6.99 -10.49 19.75
CA ALA A 46 6.83 -11.95 19.69
C ALA A 46 7.68 -12.55 18.57
N ALA A 47 7.67 -11.94 17.39
CA ALA A 47 8.46 -12.43 16.26
C ALA A 47 9.95 -12.37 16.55
N ALA A 48 10.41 -11.31 17.19
CA ALA A 48 11.82 -11.14 17.54
C ALA A 48 12.29 -12.21 18.53
N LYS A 49 11.42 -12.66 19.42
CA LYS A 49 11.75 -13.70 20.40
C LYS A 49 11.70 -15.10 19.82
N SER A 50 10.68 -15.39 19.02
CA SER A 50 10.46 -16.75 18.50
C SER A 50 11.19 -17.03 17.21
N ASP A 51 11.52 -15.99 16.46
CA ASP A 51 12.07 -16.10 15.11
C ASP A 51 11.16 -16.95 14.19
N SER A 52 9.84 -16.86 14.42
CA SER A 52 8.85 -17.61 13.67
C SER A 52 7.94 -16.67 12.85
N ILE A 53 7.69 -17.05 11.61
CA ILE A 53 6.79 -16.32 10.73
C ILE A 53 5.36 -16.26 11.31
N HIS A 54 4.99 -17.24 12.13
CA HIS A 54 3.66 -17.25 12.75
C HIS A 54 3.42 -16.05 13.67
N ASP A 55 4.48 -15.46 14.20
CA ASP A 55 4.40 -14.31 15.10
C ASP A 55 4.68 -12.99 14.38
N ALA A 56 4.96 -13.04 13.09
CA ALA A 56 5.37 -11.87 12.30
C ALA A 56 4.24 -11.37 11.42
N LEU A 57 4.34 -10.10 11.02
CA LEU A 57 3.49 -9.58 9.97
C LEU A 57 3.97 -10.15 8.63
N ASP A 58 3.08 -10.84 7.94
CA ASP A 58 3.43 -11.49 6.67
C ASP A 58 3.37 -10.49 5.52
N TYR A 59 4.48 -9.78 5.30
CA TYR A 59 4.54 -8.77 4.24
C TYR A 59 4.52 -9.37 2.83
N LYS A 60 4.87 -10.65 2.67
CA LYS A 60 4.72 -11.33 1.38
C LYS A 60 3.24 -11.49 1.02
N ALA A 61 2.42 -11.87 1.99
CA ALA A 61 0.99 -12.00 1.79
C ALA A 61 0.36 -10.65 1.46
N ILE A 62 0.81 -9.59 2.14
CA ILE A 62 0.35 -8.23 1.89
C ILE A 62 0.71 -7.81 0.46
N SER A 63 1.96 -8.02 0.04
CA SER A 63 2.41 -7.71 -1.30
C SER A 63 1.57 -8.43 -2.36
N LYS A 64 1.35 -9.72 -2.16
CA LYS A 64 0.55 -10.54 -3.07
C LYS A 64 -0.88 -10.03 -3.18
N ARG A 65 -1.47 -9.67 -2.05
CA ARG A 65 -2.84 -9.15 -2.00
C ARG A 65 -2.96 -7.82 -2.76
N ILE A 66 -2.00 -6.92 -2.56
CA ILE A 66 -1.96 -5.63 -3.22
C ILE A 66 -1.86 -5.82 -4.74
N LYS A 67 -0.97 -6.67 -5.19
CA LYS A 67 -0.79 -6.94 -6.62
C LYS A 67 -2.06 -7.51 -7.24
N GLN A 68 -2.68 -8.47 -6.57
CA GLN A 68 -3.88 -9.11 -7.08
C GLN A 68 -5.06 -8.13 -7.17
N TYR A 69 -5.27 -7.35 -6.10
CA TYR A 69 -6.34 -6.36 -6.09
C TYR A 69 -6.14 -5.31 -7.19
N SER A 70 -4.92 -4.83 -7.35
CA SER A 70 -4.59 -3.81 -8.34
C SER A 70 -4.78 -4.32 -9.77
N LYS A 71 -4.44 -5.58 -10.00
CA LYS A 71 -4.57 -6.21 -11.31
C LYS A 71 -6.02 -6.49 -11.67
N ASP A 72 -6.83 -6.87 -10.70
CA ASP A 72 -8.21 -7.31 -10.93
C ASP A 72 -9.22 -6.17 -11.03
N ASN A 73 -8.79 -4.95 -10.79
CA ASN A 73 -9.70 -3.80 -10.75
C ASN A 73 -9.21 -2.67 -11.65
N HIS A 74 -10.14 -1.82 -12.05
CA HIS A 74 -9.84 -0.65 -12.86
C HIS A 74 -10.14 0.61 -12.06
N PHE A 75 -9.30 1.62 -12.22
CA PHE A 75 -9.42 2.87 -11.47
C PHE A 75 -9.28 4.06 -12.39
N GLN A 76 -9.97 5.13 -12.06
CA GLN A 76 -9.75 6.39 -12.75
C GLN A 76 -8.71 7.24 -12.02
N LEU A 77 -8.66 7.13 -10.71
CA LEU A 77 -7.84 8.01 -9.87
C LEU A 77 -6.90 7.21 -8.96
N ILE A 78 -5.71 7.73 -8.75
CA ILE A 78 -4.79 7.15 -7.76
C ILE A 78 -5.36 7.27 -6.35
N GLU A 79 -6.19 8.26 -6.08
CA GLU A 79 -6.87 8.45 -4.79
C GLU A 79 -7.74 7.24 -4.44
N THR A 80 -8.49 6.74 -5.39
CA THR A 80 -9.35 5.57 -5.19
C THR A 80 -8.51 4.33 -4.86
N LEU A 81 -7.48 4.10 -5.63
CA LEU A 81 -6.60 2.97 -5.41
C LEU A 81 -5.93 3.06 -4.04
N ALA A 82 -5.39 4.23 -3.69
CA ALA A 82 -4.70 4.43 -2.42
C ALA A 82 -5.62 4.15 -1.24
N GLU A 83 -6.83 4.72 -1.23
CA GLU A 83 -7.77 4.52 -0.13
C GLU A 83 -8.16 3.05 0.00
N ASN A 84 -8.48 2.41 -1.12
CA ASN A 84 -8.90 1.01 -1.11
C ASN A 84 -7.79 0.08 -0.62
N LEU A 85 -6.55 0.31 -1.04
CA LEU A 85 -5.42 -0.48 -0.57
C LEU A 85 -5.18 -0.31 0.92
N ALA A 86 -5.28 0.92 1.42
CA ALA A 86 -5.10 1.19 2.84
C ALA A 86 -6.16 0.45 3.67
N GLN A 87 -7.41 0.47 3.23
CA GLN A 87 -8.50 -0.22 3.93
C GLN A 87 -8.31 -1.74 3.91
N ILE A 88 -7.89 -2.31 2.79
CA ILE A 88 -7.60 -3.74 2.69
C ILE A 88 -6.54 -4.14 3.70
N ILE A 89 -5.46 -3.37 3.80
CA ILE A 89 -4.38 -3.67 4.73
C ILE A 89 -4.87 -3.63 6.17
N LEU A 90 -5.64 -2.61 6.54
CA LEU A 90 -6.15 -2.47 7.89
C LEU A 90 -7.19 -3.54 8.26
N GLU A 91 -8.01 -3.95 7.30
CA GLU A 91 -9.08 -4.92 7.55
C GLU A 91 -8.62 -6.38 7.51
N GLU A 92 -7.70 -6.70 6.61
CA GLU A 92 -7.31 -8.09 6.37
C GLU A 92 -6.05 -8.53 7.11
N PHE A 93 -5.29 -7.61 7.65
CA PHE A 93 -4.02 -7.90 8.32
C PHE A 93 -3.97 -7.24 9.70
N LYS A 94 -3.07 -7.71 10.55
CA LYS A 94 -2.91 -7.16 11.91
C LYS A 94 -2.07 -5.88 11.88
N VAL A 95 -2.61 -4.87 11.24
CA VAL A 95 -1.99 -3.56 11.10
C VAL A 95 -2.93 -2.52 11.67
N GLU A 96 -2.46 -1.73 12.64
CA GLU A 96 -3.29 -0.68 13.26
C GLU A 96 -3.18 0.65 12.51
N TRP A 97 -2.05 0.88 11.85
CA TRP A 97 -1.76 2.11 11.15
C TRP A 97 -0.97 1.82 9.89
N VAL A 98 -1.29 2.52 8.82
CA VAL A 98 -0.58 2.40 7.55
C VAL A 98 -0.35 3.78 6.94
N LYS A 99 0.86 3.97 6.44
CA LYS A 99 1.19 5.10 5.57
C LYS A 99 1.46 4.51 4.20
N LEU A 100 0.72 4.98 3.22
CA LEU A 100 0.75 4.40 1.88
C LEU A 100 0.94 5.50 0.84
N SER A 101 1.89 5.29 -0.06
CA SER A 101 2.13 6.20 -1.19
C SER A 101 1.92 5.45 -2.48
N VAL A 102 1.23 6.10 -3.41
CA VAL A 102 1.05 5.61 -4.78
C VAL A 102 1.70 6.62 -5.71
N SER A 103 2.59 6.15 -6.57
CA SER A 103 3.26 7.00 -7.56
C SER A 103 2.99 6.48 -8.97
N LYS A 104 2.54 7.38 -9.83
CA LYS A 104 2.26 7.09 -11.23
C LYS A 104 3.34 7.79 -12.06
N PRO A 105 4.30 7.04 -12.63
CA PRO A 105 5.41 7.65 -13.35
C PRO A 105 4.94 8.28 -14.67
N TYR A 106 5.58 9.39 -15.00
CA TYR A 106 5.40 10.08 -16.27
C TYR A 106 3.96 10.52 -16.58
N ALA A 107 3.15 10.72 -15.55
CA ALA A 107 1.77 11.17 -15.73
C ALA A 107 1.69 12.63 -16.20
N ILE A 108 2.67 13.43 -15.83
CA ILE A 108 2.79 14.84 -16.23
C ILE A 108 4.09 14.98 -16.98
N ARG A 109 4.02 15.64 -18.15
CA ARG A 109 5.21 15.96 -18.92
C ARG A 109 6.15 16.82 -18.08
N ASP A 110 7.45 16.53 -18.17
CA ASP A 110 8.51 17.21 -17.43
C ASP A 110 8.50 16.93 -15.92
N SER A 111 7.67 16.00 -15.45
CA SER A 111 7.70 15.50 -14.08
C SER A 111 8.00 14.02 -14.09
N LYS A 112 8.85 13.57 -13.16
CA LYS A 112 9.20 12.16 -13.07
C LYS A 112 7.99 11.30 -12.69
N ASN A 113 7.19 11.77 -11.75
CA ASN A 113 5.99 11.07 -11.35
C ASN A 113 5.02 12.01 -10.64
N VAL A 114 3.78 11.56 -10.55
CA VAL A 114 2.76 12.18 -9.70
C VAL A 114 2.44 11.17 -8.62
N GLY A 115 2.43 11.61 -7.38
CA GLY A 115 2.20 10.70 -6.26
C GLY A 115 1.25 11.26 -5.24
N LEU A 116 0.72 10.35 -4.43
CA LEU A 116 -0.18 10.65 -3.32
C LEU A 116 0.28 9.84 -2.13
N THR A 117 0.33 10.47 -0.97
CA THR A 117 0.61 9.79 0.29
C THR A 117 -0.56 9.98 1.24
N ILE A 118 -1.05 8.88 1.81
CA ILE A 118 -2.11 8.93 2.81
C ILE A 118 -1.69 8.16 4.06
N GLU A 119 -2.26 8.55 5.19
CA GLU A 119 -2.10 7.82 6.44
C GLU A 119 -3.48 7.47 6.95
N ARG A 120 -3.64 6.21 7.36
CA ARG A 120 -4.92 5.72 7.89
C ARG A 120 -4.66 4.84 9.09
N LYS A 121 -5.60 4.84 10.01
CA LYS A 121 -5.55 3.93 11.15
C LYS A 121 -6.86 3.18 11.25
N ARG A 122 -6.79 2.01 11.91
CA ARG A 122 -7.96 1.18 12.09
C ARG A 122 -9.00 1.91 12.94
N ASN A 123 -10.24 1.82 12.52
CA ASN A 123 -11.36 2.35 13.31
C ASN A 123 -11.58 1.45 14.53
N GLU A 124 -11.89 2.10 15.64
CA GLU A 124 -12.16 1.39 16.88
C GLU A 124 -13.62 1.01 17.01
#